data_04c62e4ad113a7dce15778b86badc46d
#
_entry.id   04c62e4ad113a7dce15778b86badc46d
#
_cell.length_a   1.000
_cell.length_b   1.000
_cell.length_c   1.000
_cell.angle_alpha   90.00
_cell.angle_beta   90.00
_cell.angle_gamma   90.00
#
_symmetry.space_group_name_H-M   'P 1'
#
loop_
_entity.id
_entity.type
_entity.pdbx_description
1 polymer ?
#
loop_
_entity_poly.entity_id
_entity_poly.type
_entity_poly.pdbx_seq_one_letter_code
_entity_poly.pdbx_strand_id
1 'polypeptide(L)'
;MKRILIVYHSQEHGNTRRMAELVAEGCRQVKGVAVQLVNVNETRVSMDDAERADAYALGSPDYFTYMAGGLTQFFDDILLASWRDRKTLGKPYVAFVTHGGGGGAINSIKQLAEATKLVKVADSVTCQGAPQAQADVDRSIALGRALAEHVTK
;
A
#
# COMPACT_ATOMS: atom_id res chain seq x y z
N MET A 1 6.46 3.71 -19.02
CA MET A 1 5.59 2.84 -18.22
C MET A 1 5.51 3.40 -16.81
N LYS A 2 4.32 3.53 -16.27
CA LYS A 2 4.14 3.99 -14.87
C LYS A 2 4.44 2.86 -13.90
N ARG A 3 5.03 3.20 -12.74
CA ARG A 3 5.45 2.22 -11.74
C ARG A 3 4.61 2.35 -10.48
N ILE A 4 4.01 1.25 -10.06
CA ILE A 4 3.28 1.18 -8.80
C ILE A 4 4.04 0.27 -7.85
N LEU A 5 4.35 0.80 -6.67
CA LEU A 5 5.02 0.07 -5.62
C LEU A 5 3.99 -0.30 -4.55
N ILE A 6 3.78 -1.59 -4.37
CA ILE A 6 2.89 -2.11 -3.33
C ILE A 6 3.75 -2.49 -2.13
N VAL A 7 3.62 -1.72 -1.06
CA VAL A 7 4.38 -1.89 0.18
C VAL A 7 3.42 -2.45 1.23
N TYR A 8 3.65 -3.66 1.68
CA TYR A 8 2.77 -4.30 2.63
C TYR A 8 3.54 -5.09 3.68
N HIS A 9 2.98 -5.16 4.89
CA HIS A 9 3.51 -5.98 5.97
C HIS A 9 2.64 -7.22 6.12
N SER A 10 3.21 -8.41 5.94
CA SER A 10 2.47 -9.66 6.10
C SER A 10 3.31 -10.69 6.83
N GLN A 11 2.67 -11.41 7.76
CA GLN A 11 3.28 -12.45 8.58
C GLN A 11 2.66 -13.82 8.29
N GLU A 12 2.67 -14.71 9.27
CA GLU A 12 2.38 -16.14 9.14
C GLU A 12 1.16 -16.50 8.31
N HIS A 13 0.03 -15.86 8.59
CA HIS A 13 -1.23 -16.26 7.95
C HIS A 13 -1.37 -15.73 6.53
N GLY A 14 -0.54 -14.76 6.13
CA GLY A 14 -0.56 -14.24 4.77
C GLY A 14 -1.82 -13.49 4.37
N ASN A 15 -2.61 -13.01 5.34
CA ASN A 15 -3.86 -12.30 5.05
C ASN A 15 -3.61 -11.02 4.26
N THR A 16 -2.66 -10.19 4.73
CA THR A 16 -2.30 -8.95 4.04
C THR A 16 -1.64 -9.25 2.70
N ARG A 17 -0.82 -10.28 2.62
CA ARG A 17 -0.22 -10.72 1.36
C ARG A 17 -1.29 -11.04 0.32
N ARG A 18 -2.31 -11.80 0.71
CA ARG A 18 -3.41 -12.15 -0.21
C ARG A 18 -4.09 -10.89 -0.74
N MET A 19 -4.35 -9.92 0.14
CA MET A 19 -4.95 -8.66 -0.26
C MET A 19 -4.03 -7.87 -1.20
N ALA A 20 -2.74 -7.82 -0.88
CA ALA A 20 -1.74 -7.16 -1.74
C ALA A 20 -1.69 -7.77 -3.14
N GLU A 21 -1.78 -9.09 -3.25
CA GLU A 21 -1.80 -9.78 -4.54
C GLU A 21 -3.04 -9.40 -5.36
N LEU A 22 -4.19 -9.25 -4.72
CA LEU A 22 -5.42 -8.81 -5.39
C LEU A 22 -5.33 -7.35 -5.84
N VAL A 23 -4.74 -6.49 -5.03
CA VAL A 23 -4.46 -5.10 -5.42
C VAL A 23 -3.54 -5.08 -6.64
N ALA A 24 -2.49 -5.91 -6.64
CA ALA A 24 -1.59 -6.03 -7.78
C ALA A 24 -2.31 -6.51 -9.04
N GLU A 25 -3.22 -7.47 -8.89
CA GLU A 25 -4.04 -7.97 -10.01
C GLU A 25 -4.86 -6.83 -10.63
N GLY A 26 -5.48 -6.00 -9.79
CA GLY A 26 -6.22 -4.82 -10.28
C GLY A 26 -5.34 -3.84 -11.01
N CYS A 27 -4.14 -3.56 -10.48
CA CYS A 27 -3.18 -2.70 -11.16
C CYS A 27 -2.80 -3.24 -12.54
N ARG A 28 -2.58 -4.54 -12.64
CA ARG A 28 -2.16 -5.18 -13.89
C ARG A 28 -3.24 -5.22 -14.96
N GLN A 29 -4.50 -4.96 -14.61
CA GLN A 29 -5.59 -4.84 -15.58
C GLN A 29 -5.48 -3.56 -16.42
N VAL A 30 -4.67 -2.61 -15.99
CA VAL A 30 -4.50 -1.33 -16.69
C VAL A 30 -3.22 -1.37 -17.51
N LYS A 31 -3.31 -1.02 -18.78
CA LYS A 31 -2.14 -0.98 -19.67
C LYS A 31 -1.17 0.11 -19.26
N GLY A 32 0.12 -0.13 -19.46
CA GLY A 32 1.16 0.87 -19.22
C GLY A 32 1.62 0.95 -17.77
N VAL A 33 1.34 -0.06 -16.97
CA VAL A 33 1.70 -0.11 -15.56
C VAL A 33 2.63 -1.28 -15.27
N ALA A 34 3.71 -1.01 -14.54
CA ALA A 34 4.58 -2.03 -13.95
C ALA A 34 4.32 -2.07 -12.45
N VAL A 35 4.21 -3.25 -11.87
CA VAL A 35 3.87 -3.45 -10.46
C VAL A 35 5.00 -4.19 -9.75
N GLN A 36 5.39 -3.66 -8.58
CA GLN A 36 6.37 -4.30 -7.71
C GLN A 36 5.75 -4.46 -6.32
N LEU A 37 5.85 -5.64 -5.75
CA LEU A 37 5.39 -5.93 -4.39
C LEU A 37 6.59 -6.12 -3.46
N VAL A 38 6.54 -5.47 -2.30
CA VAL A 38 7.57 -5.64 -1.27
C VAL A 38 6.88 -5.91 0.07
N ASN A 39 7.18 -7.07 0.66
CA ASN A 39 6.73 -7.39 2.02
C ASN A 39 7.76 -6.83 3.00
N VAL A 40 7.40 -5.74 3.67
CA VAL A 40 8.32 -5.04 4.58
C VAL A 40 8.53 -5.75 5.91
N ASN A 41 7.86 -6.89 6.14
CA ASN A 41 8.21 -7.80 7.22
C ASN A 41 9.45 -8.64 6.87
N GLU A 42 9.75 -8.81 5.59
CA GLU A 42 10.86 -9.64 5.10
C GLU A 42 12.05 -8.80 4.66
N THR A 43 11.82 -7.63 4.08
CA THR A 43 12.88 -6.76 3.56
C THR A 43 12.42 -5.31 3.56
N ARG A 44 13.38 -4.40 3.57
CA ARG A 44 13.09 -2.97 3.45
C ARG A 44 12.94 -2.58 1.99
N VAL A 45 12.15 -1.54 1.73
CA VAL A 45 12.06 -0.96 0.39
C VAL A 45 13.34 -0.19 0.09
N SER A 46 13.91 -0.41 -1.08
CA SER A 46 15.02 0.41 -1.59
C SER A 46 14.50 1.84 -1.86
N MET A 47 15.26 2.84 -1.46
CA MET A 47 14.86 4.24 -1.72
C MET A 47 14.95 4.60 -3.19
N ASP A 48 15.75 3.89 -3.98
CA ASP A 48 15.70 4.02 -5.44
C ASP A 48 14.35 3.57 -5.99
N ASP A 49 13.83 2.46 -5.50
CA ASP A 49 12.51 1.97 -5.92
C ASP A 49 11.40 2.92 -5.47
N ALA A 50 11.49 3.42 -4.23
CA ALA A 50 10.51 4.38 -3.72
C ALA A 50 10.51 5.67 -4.55
N GLU A 51 11.69 6.19 -4.90
CA GLU A 51 11.81 7.40 -5.70
C GLU A 51 11.29 7.20 -7.13
N ARG A 52 11.56 6.05 -7.73
CA ARG A 52 11.11 5.76 -9.11
C ARG A 52 9.64 5.42 -9.21
N ALA A 53 8.99 5.07 -8.11
CA ALA A 53 7.56 4.78 -8.12
C ALA A 53 6.75 6.03 -8.44
N ASP A 54 5.69 5.86 -9.23
CA ASP A 54 4.74 6.93 -9.51
C ASP A 54 3.61 6.94 -8.49
N ALA A 55 3.40 5.85 -7.77
CA ALA A 55 2.37 5.73 -6.74
C ALA A 55 2.70 4.59 -5.78
N TYR A 56 2.13 4.68 -4.57
CA TYR A 56 2.24 3.62 -3.56
C TYR A 56 0.88 3.01 -3.26
N ALA A 57 0.83 1.69 -3.09
CA ALA A 57 -0.28 1.02 -2.43
C ALA A 57 0.26 0.48 -1.10
N LEU A 58 -0.38 0.87 0.00
CA LEU A 58 0.14 0.64 1.35
C LEU A 58 -0.78 -0.30 2.10
N GLY A 59 -0.25 -1.44 2.55
CA GLY A 59 -1.03 -2.47 3.21
C GLY A 59 -0.43 -2.94 4.53
N SER A 60 -1.32 -3.22 5.50
CA SER A 60 -0.90 -3.66 6.83
C SER A 60 -1.99 -4.50 7.49
N PRO A 61 -1.62 -5.46 8.35
CA PRO A 61 -2.55 -5.93 9.35
C PRO A 61 -2.80 -4.86 10.40
N ASP A 62 -3.86 -5.03 11.18
CA ASP A 62 -4.16 -4.16 12.31
C ASP A 62 -3.53 -4.74 13.58
N TYR A 63 -2.48 -4.09 14.06
CA TYR A 63 -1.83 -4.44 15.32
C TYR A 63 -2.06 -3.33 16.32
N PHE A 64 -2.92 -3.60 17.34
CA PHE A 64 -3.23 -2.62 18.39
C PHE A 64 -3.82 -1.32 17.83
N THR A 65 -4.70 -1.41 16.85
CA THR A 65 -5.30 -0.27 16.13
C THR A 65 -4.30 0.59 15.36
N TYR A 66 -3.10 0.05 15.11
CA TYR A 66 -2.02 0.74 14.41
C TYR A 66 -1.45 -0.16 13.33
N MET A 67 -0.75 0.45 12.35
CA MET A 67 -0.07 -0.32 11.32
C MET A 67 1.09 -1.12 11.89
N ALA A 68 1.45 -2.22 11.23
CA ALA A 68 2.57 -3.06 11.64
C ALA A 68 3.91 -2.36 11.41
N GLY A 69 4.92 -2.79 12.18
CA GLY A 69 6.21 -2.10 12.28
C GLY A 69 6.95 -1.92 10.95
N GLY A 70 6.88 -2.90 10.05
CA GLY A 70 7.55 -2.77 8.76
C GLY A 70 7.02 -1.64 7.90
N LEU A 71 5.71 -1.39 7.96
CA LEU A 71 5.12 -0.28 7.22
C LEU A 71 5.48 1.06 7.87
N THR A 72 5.51 1.13 9.20
CA THR A 72 5.98 2.32 9.90
C THR A 72 7.42 2.66 9.50
N GLN A 73 8.27 1.63 9.41
CA GLN A 73 9.66 1.79 8.96
C GLN A 73 9.74 2.38 7.56
N PHE A 74 8.85 1.95 6.65
CA PHE A 74 8.80 2.53 5.30
C PHE A 74 8.53 4.03 5.34
N PHE A 75 7.59 4.47 6.17
CA PHE A 75 7.30 5.89 6.31
C PHE A 75 8.51 6.66 6.85
N ASP A 76 9.20 6.10 7.85
CA ASP A 76 10.44 6.70 8.35
C ASP A 76 11.48 6.82 7.23
N ASP A 77 11.64 5.76 6.46
CA ASP A 77 12.65 5.70 5.40
C ASP A 77 12.39 6.74 4.30
N ILE A 78 11.15 6.89 3.85
CA ILE A 78 10.84 7.88 2.81
C ILE A 78 10.98 9.31 3.32
N LEU A 79 10.68 9.55 4.59
CA LEU A 79 10.89 10.86 5.20
C LEU A 79 12.38 11.21 5.25
N LEU A 80 13.21 10.30 5.77
CA LEU A 80 14.66 10.53 5.87
C LEU A 80 15.30 10.69 4.50
N ALA A 81 14.85 9.91 3.51
CA ALA A 81 15.34 10.03 2.14
C ALA A 81 15.02 11.41 1.54
N SER A 82 13.85 11.97 1.86
CA SER A 82 13.46 13.29 1.39
C SER A 82 14.37 14.40 1.93
N TRP A 83 14.94 14.20 3.12
CA TRP A 83 15.91 15.14 3.68
C TRP A 83 17.26 15.12 2.93
N ARG A 84 17.48 14.10 2.10
CA ARG A 84 18.66 13.95 1.24
C ARG A 84 18.33 14.23 -0.22
N ASP A 85 17.32 15.06 -0.45
CA ASP A 85 16.85 15.48 -1.77
C ASP A 85 16.29 14.35 -2.65
N ARG A 86 15.89 13.22 -2.06
CA ARG A 86 15.20 12.15 -2.78
C ARG A 86 13.71 12.47 -2.89
N LYS A 87 13.12 12.18 -4.04
CA LYS A 87 11.71 12.47 -4.32
C LYS A 87 10.82 11.29 -3.94
N THR A 88 10.67 11.08 -2.64
CA THR A 88 9.93 9.96 -2.08
C THR A 88 8.60 10.34 -1.47
N LEU A 89 8.33 11.63 -1.28
CA LEU A 89 7.08 12.14 -0.70
C LEU A 89 6.12 12.63 -1.78
N GLY A 90 4.88 12.93 -1.38
CA GLY A 90 3.91 13.62 -2.23
C GLY A 90 3.24 12.78 -3.31
N LYS A 91 3.46 11.48 -3.34
CA LYS A 91 2.95 10.59 -4.38
C LYS A 91 1.49 10.22 -4.15
N PRO A 92 0.75 9.87 -5.23
CA PRO A 92 -0.58 9.27 -5.09
C PRO A 92 -0.50 7.95 -4.33
N TYR A 93 -1.51 7.65 -3.51
CA TYR A 93 -1.54 6.38 -2.80
C TYR A 93 -2.95 5.86 -2.59
N VAL A 94 -3.05 4.56 -2.34
CA VAL A 94 -4.21 3.88 -1.77
C VAL A 94 -3.75 3.04 -0.59
N ALA A 95 -4.66 2.69 0.30
CA ALA A 95 -4.36 1.89 1.49
C ALA A 95 -5.34 0.76 1.68
N PHE A 96 -4.86 -0.34 2.25
CA PHE A 96 -5.67 -1.51 2.56
C PHE A 96 -5.21 -2.14 3.87
N VAL A 97 -6.16 -2.68 4.64
CA VAL A 97 -5.88 -3.26 5.97
C VAL A 97 -6.64 -4.56 6.13
N THR A 98 -5.96 -5.58 6.65
CA THR A 98 -6.60 -6.80 7.14
C THR A 98 -6.62 -6.76 8.67
N HIS A 99 -7.69 -7.28 9.28
CA HIS A 99 -7.86 -7.19 10.74
C HIS A 99 -8.62 -8.39 11.30
N GLY A 100 -8.55 -8.53 12.63
CA GLY A 100 -9.31 -9.56 13.35
C GLY A 100 -10.67 -9.09 13.86
N GLY A 101 -10.98 -7.82 13.73
CA GLY A 101 -12.24 -7.27 14.21
C GLY A 101 -12.31 -5.76 14.38
N GLY A 102 -11.28 -5.02 14.00
CA GLY A 102 -11.23 -3.57 14.23
C GLY A 102 -10.97 -2.75 12.98
N GLY A 103 -9.79 -2.93 12.39
CA GLY A 103 -9.40 -2.18 11.19
C GLY A 103 -8.94 -0.75 11.45
N GLY A 104 -8.72 -0.37 12.71
CA GLY A 104 -8.30 0.99 13.07
C GLY A 104 -6.92 1.39 12.55
N ALA A 105 -6.10 0.41 12.11
CA ALA A 105 -4.81 0.68 11.51
C ALA A 105 -4.90 1.61 10.30
N ILE A 106 -6.04 1.64 9.62
CA ILE A 106 -6.23 2.52 8.47
C ILE A 106 -6.05 4.01 8.86
N ASN A 107 -6.40 4.37 10.07
CA ASN A 107 -6.25 5.73 10.55
C ASN A 107 -4.78 6.10 10.75
N SER A 108 -3.96 5.15 11.21
CA SER A 108 -2.53 5.38 11.38
C SER A 108 -1.83 5.54 10.03
N ILE A 109 -2.24 4.75 9.03
CA ILE A 109 -1.71 4.89 7.66
C ILE A 109 -2.06 6.27 7.10
N LYS A 110 -3.32 6.68 7.25
CA LYS A 110 -3.79 7.99 6.79
C LYS A 110 -3.00 9.11 7.45
N GLN A 111 -2.76 9.02 8.76
CA GLN A 111 -2.01 10.03 9.50
C GLN A 111 -0.59 10.19 8.97
N LEU A 112 0.14 9.08 8.78
CA LEU A 112 1.51 9.15 8.27
C LEU A 112 1.56 9.50 6.79
N ALA A 113 0.55 9.09 6.01
CA ALA A 113 0.44 9.49 4.62
C ALA A 113 0.28 11.02 4.49
N GLU A 114 -0.57 11.61 5.32
CA GLU A 114 -0.72 13.07 5.36
C GLU A 114 0.58 13.76 5.77
N ALA A 115 1.28 13.23 6.76
CA ALA A 115 2.56 13.78 7.22
C ALA A 115 3.64 13.72 6.14
N THR A 116 3.59 12.72 5.26
CA THR A 116 4.51 12.56 4.13
C THR A 116 3.95 13.12 2.82
N LYS A 117 2.85 13.86 2.90
CA LYS A 117 2.21 14.57 1.78
C LYS A 117 1.71 13.66 0.67
N LEU A 118 1.49 12.39 0.97
CA LEU A 118 0.90 11.47 0.00
C LEU A 118 -0.57 11.85 -0.24
N VAL A 119 -1.04 11.62 -1.46
CA VAL A 119 -2.39 12.03 -1.88
C VAL A 119 -3.26 10.81 -2.09
N LYS A 120 -4.30 10.65 -1.27
CA LYS A 120 -5.22 9.52 -1.38
C LYS A 120 -6.08 9.67 -2.63
N VAL A 121 -6.10 8.63 -3.47
CA VAL A 121 -6.81 8.69 -4.75
C VAL A 121 -8.04 7.79 -4.84
N ALA A 122 -8.27 6.96 -3.83
CA ALA A 122 -9.46 6.13 -3.71
C ALA A 122 -9.68 5.76 -2.24
N ASP A 123 -10.91 5.40 -1.89
CA ASP A 123 -11.24 5.01 -0.52
C ASP A 123 -10.51 3.72 -0.13
N SER A 124 -10.01 3.70 1.11
CA SER A 124 -9.32 2.53 1.65
C SER A 124 -10.24 1.32 1.74
N VAL A 125 -9.66 0.13 1.60
CA VAL A 125 -10.39 -1.14 1.73
C VAL A 125 -9.89 -1.86 2.99
N THR A 126 -10.83 -2.30 3.83
CA THR A 126 -10.51 -3.12 4.99
C THR A 126 -11.24 -4.46 4.89
N CYS A 127 -10.63 -5.51 5.43
CA CYS A 127 -11.19 -6.85 5.38
C CYS A 127 -10.90 -7.59 6.68
N GLN A 128 -11.90 -8.27 7.23
CA GLN A 128 -11.69 -9.15 8.37
C GLN A 128 -11.11 -10.48 7.88
N GLY A 129 -9.90 -10.81 8.32
CA GLY A 129 -9.15 -11.93 7.79
C GLY A 129 -8.66 -11.67 6.36
N ALA A 130 -8.34 -12.72 5.63
CA ALA A 130 -7.98 -12.59 4.22
C ALA A 130 -9.22 -12.38 3.36
N PRO A 131 -9.12 -11.65 2.23
CA PRO A 131 -10.24 -11.53 1.30
C PRO A 131 -10.61 -12.89 0.71
N GLN A 132 -11.77 -13.42 1.09
CA GLN A 132 -12.30 -14.69 0.58
C GLN A 132 -13.68 -14.51 -0.04
N ALA A 133 -14.55 -13.72 0.59
CA ALA A 133 -15.85 -13.38 0.01
C ALA A 133 -15.65 -12.61 -1.30
N GLN A 134 -16.50 -12.89 -2.29
CA GLN A 134 -16.35 -12.27 -3.61
C GLN A 134 -16.36 -10.75 -3.54
N ALA A 135 -17.20 -10.18 -2.66
CA ALA A 135 -17.26 -8.72 -2.48
C ALA A 135 -15.91 -8.15 -2.01
N ASP A 136 -15.22 -8.83 -1.09
CA ASP A 136 -13.92 -8.38 -0.59
C ASP A 136 -12.83 -8.53 -1.64
N VAL A 137 -12.87 -9.62 -2.40
CA VAL A 137 -11.96 -9.85 -3.54
C VAL A 137 -12.15 -8.74 -4.57
N ASP A 138 -13.39 -8.46 -4.95
CA ASP A 138 -13.70 -7.45 -5.96
C ASP A 138 -13.26 -6.05 -5.51
N ARG A 139 -13.50 -5.69 -4.25
CA ARG A 139 -13.08 -4.39 -3.71
C ARG A 139 -11.56 -4.23 -3.70
N SER A 140 -10.83 -5.30 -3.38
CA SER A 140 -9.37 -5.28 -3.37
C SER A 140 -8.82 -5.08 -4.78
N ILE A 141 -9.38 -5.80 -5.76
CA ILE A 141 -8.98 -5.65 -7.17
C ILE A 141 -9.34 -4.25 -7.67
N ALA A 142 -10.53 -3.75 -7.34
CA ALA A 142 -10.97 -2.41 -7.75
C ALA A 142 -10.07 -1.31 -7.18
N LEU A 143 -9.54 -1.50 -5.96
CA LEU A 143 -8.61 -0.54 -5.36
C LEU A 143 -7.34 -0.40 -6.19
N GLY A 144 -6.76 -1.52 -6.60
CA GLY A 144 -5.56 -1.51 -7.44
C GLY A 144 -5.82 -0.89 -8.81
N ARG A 145 -6.96 -1.23 -9.41
CA ARG A 145 -7.35 -0.65 -10.70
C ARG A 145 -7.50 0.87 -10.59
N ALA A 146 -8.13 1.37 -9.54
CA ALA A 146 -8.32 2.81 -9.34
C ALA A 146 -6.99 3.55 -9.26
N LEU A 147 -6.00 2.99 -8.54
CA LEU A 147 -4.67 3.60 -8.45
C LEU A 147 -3.98 3.61 -9.81
N ALA A 148 -4.03 2.50 -10.53
CA ALA A 148 -3.40 2.38 -11.84
C ALA A 148 -4.04 3.32 -12.87
N GLU A 149 -5.37 3.43 -12.88
CA GLU A 149 -6.08 4.36 -13.74
C GLU A 149 -5.70 5.81 -13.44
N HIS A 150 -5.53 6.15 -12.16
CA HIS A 150 -5.15 7.50 -11.76
C HIS A 150 -3.78 7.89 -12.34
N VAL A 151 -2.78 7.01 -12.25
CA VAL A 151 -1.42 7.34 -12.67
C VAL A 151 -1.23 7.29 -14.19
N THR A 152 -2.14 6.65 -14.91
CA THR A 152 -2.07 6.52 -16.37
C THR A 152 -2.91 7.54 -17.12
N LYS A 153 -3.61 8.40 -16.40
CA LYS A 153 -4.39 9.48 -17.03
C LYS A 153 -3.50 10.54 -17.66
#